data_5ae14753011aa0ce0531a7f35e6113cf
#
_entry.id   5ae14753011aa0ce0531a7f35e6113cf
#
_cell.length_a   1.000
_cell.length_b   1.000
_cell.length_c   1.000
_cell.angle_alpha   90.00
_cell.angle_beta   90.00
_cell.angle_gamma   90.00
#
_symmetry.space_group_name_H-M   'P 1'
#
loop_
_entity.id
_entity.type
_entity.pdbx_description
1 polymer ?
#
loop_
_entity_poly.entity_id
_entity_poly.type
_entity_poly.pdbx_seq_one_letter_code
_entity_poly.pdbx_strand_id
1 'polypeptide(L)'
;MTRLSGKVALVTGAGRGIGREIAELFAVEGASVAVVSRTAENVEAVVASIRQAGGNAEGFVCDIGSLDQVERCVEAVIGRFGEVNVLVNNAHDTRDISARVVDVTPDQVATQMAGTLAALRFMQLCQPGMVVRGEGRIINMGSAAGVAGVAFYSPYAMAKEAVRALTRCAAREWGADGITVNAICPMALTEPLQYALDRGLAPAPRAALGRYGSPKDDIAPVALFLASDDSRFLTGHTFMADGGLWIDAGR
;
A
#
# COMPACT_ATOMS: atom_id res chain seq x y z
N MET A 1 8.07 17.06 -17.22
CA MET A 1 9.03 16.21 -16.46
C MET A 1 8.23 15.17 -15.70
N THR A 2 8.70 13.94 -15.69
CA THR A 2 8.08 12.86 -14.92
C THR A 2 8.33 13.07 -13.41
N ARG A 3 7.30 12.84 -12.58
CA ARG A 3 7.32 13.19 -11.14
C ARG A 3 8.23 12.33 -10.29
N LEU A 4 8.60 11.13 -10.77
CA LEU A 4 9.42 10.15 -10.04
C LEU A 4 10.73 9.82 -10.80
N SER A 5 11.18 10.70 -11.69
CA SER A 5 12.42 10.49 -12.45
C SER A 5 13.62 10.24 -11.53
N GLY A 6 14.33 9.13 -11.77
CA GLY A 6 15.51 8.74 -10.98
C GLY A 6 15.23 8.19 -9.58
N LYS A 7 13.95 8.03 -9.18
CA LYS A 7 13.57 7.42 -7.90
C LYS A 7 13.45 5.90 -8.04
N VAL A 8 13.78 5.20 -6.96
CA VAL A 8 13.52 3.75 -6.79
C VAL A 8 12.26 3.59 -5.94
N ALA A 9 11.25 2.92 -6.48
CA ALA A 9 10.01 2.64 -5.79
C ALA A 9 9.84 1.14 -5.52
N LEU A 10 9.65 0.75 -4.26
CA LEU A 10 9.28 -0.60 -3.84
C LEU A 10 7.79 -0.65 -3.56
N VAL A 11 7.05 -1.47 -4.30
CA VAL A 11 5.60 -1.62 -4.14
C VAL A 11 5.27 -3.06 -3.76
N THR A 12 4.77 -3.27 -2.54
CA THR A 12 4.35 -4.59 -2.06
C THR A 12 2.93 -4.92 -2.49
N GLY A 13 2.64 -6.21 -2.76
CA GLY A 13 1.33 -6.61 -3.30
C GLY A 13 1.07 -6.07 -4.70
N ALA A 14 2.14 -5.80 -5.47
CA ALA A 14 2.08 -5.18 -6.79
C ALA A 14 1.67 -6.13 -7.92
N GLY A 15 1.42 -7.41 -7.65
CA GLY A 15 1.07 -8.39 -8.69
C GLY A 15 -0.36 -8.25 -9.24
N ARG A 16 -1.24 -7.48 -8.59
CA ARG A 16 -2.63 -7.23 -9.04
C ARG A 16 -3.26 -6.03 -8.32
N GLY A 17 -4.45 -5.63 -8.78
CA GLY A 17 -5.30 -4.63 -8.12
C GLY A 17 -4.60 -3.29 -7.90
N ILE A 18 -4.82 -2.68 -6.74
CA ILE A 18 -4.29 -1.34 -6.42
C ILE A 18 -2.77 -1.28 -6.54
N GLY A 19 -2.06 -2.29 -6.01
CA GLY A 19 -0.59 -2.31 -6.04
C GLY A 19 -0.03 -2.37 -7.46
N ARG A 20 -0.66 -3.12 -8.37
CA ARG A 20 -0.30 -3.15 -9.79
C ARG A 20 -0.45 -1.78 -10.43
N GLU A 21 -1.60 -1.13 -10.27
CA GLU A 21 -1.86 0.18 -10.88
C GLU A 21 -0.91 1.27 -10.35
N ILE A 22 -0.54 1.19 -9.06
CA ILE A 22 0.47 2.07 -8.47
C ILE A 22 1.85 1.81 -9.12
N ALA A 23 2.26 0.54 -9.24
CA ALA A 23 3.54 0.17 -9.83
C ALA A 23 3.66 0.61 -11.29
N GLU A 24 2.61 0.37 -12.10
CA GLU A 24 2.55 0.78 -13.50
C GLU A 24 2.59 2.31 -13.63
N LEU A 25 1.82 3.05 -12.82
CA LEU A 25 1.83 4.51 -12.85
C LEU A 25 3.18 5.09 -12.42
N PHE A 26 3.81 4.55 -11.40
CA PHE A 26 5.13 5.00 -10.94
C PHE A 26 6.20 4.80 -12.01
N ALA A 27 6.14 3.69 -12.74
CA ALA A 27 7.04 3.44 -13.86
C ALA A 27 6.83 4.44 -15.02
N VAL A 28 5.59 4.76 -15.37
CA VAL A 28 5.25 5.80 -16.36
C VAL A 28 5.78 7.16 -15.92
N GLU A 29 5.78 7.45 -14.64
CA GLU A 29 6.32 8.68 -14.05
C GLU A 29 7.84 8.65 -13.80
N GLY A 30 8.54 7.64 -14.36
CA GLY A 30 9.99 7.58 -14.45
C GLY A 30 10.70 6.91 -13.27
N ALA A 31 9.98 6.24 -12.39
CA ALA A 31 10.59 5.44 -11.32
C ALA A 31 11.16 4.12 -11.85
N SER A 32 12.25 3.64 -11.23
CA SER A 32 12.64 2.23 -11.28
C SER A 32 11.80 1.48 -10.24
N VAL A 33 10.98 0.51 -10.67
CA VAL A 33 9.99 -0.12 -9.80
C VAL A 33 10.37 -1.54 -9.42
N ALA A 34 10.50 -1.80 -8.12
CA ALA A 34 10.52 -3.15 -7.56
C ALA A 34 9.08 -3.65 -7.36
N VAL A 35 8.66 -4.58 -8.21
CA VAL A 35 7.34 -5.22 -8.17
C VAL A 35 7.40 -6.39 -7.21
N VAL A 36 6.84 -6.25 -6.00
CA VAL A 36 6.90 -7.28 -4.95
C VAL A 36 5.54 -7.94 -4.75
N SER A 37 5.46 -9.26 -4.91
CA SER A 37 4.24 -10.03 -4.62
C SER A 37 4.58 -11.49 -4.34
N ARG A 38 3.61 -12.25 -3.81
CA ARG A 38 3.79 -13.66 -3.45
C ARG A 38 3.79 -14.60 -4.65
N THR A 39 3.08 -14.27 -5.71
CA THR A 39 2.84 -15.14 -6.87
C THR A 39 3.76 -14.72 -8.02
N ALA A 40 4.65 -15.60 -8.45
CA ALA A 40 5.66 -15.33 -9.49
C ALA A 40 5.01 -14.90 -10.82
N GLU A 41 3.98 -15.60 -11.26
CA GLU A 41 3.29 -15.33 -12.52
C GLU A 41 2.69 -13.91 -12.55
N ASN A 42 2.12 -13.47 -11.42
CA ASN A 42 1.58 -12.12 -11.31
C ASN A 42 2.68 -11.05 -11.34
N VAL A 43 3.81 -11.33 -10.68
CA VAL A 43 4.99 -10.45 -10.69
C VAL A 43 5.52 -10.29 -12.11
N GLU A 44 5.73 -11.42 -12.81
CA GLU A 44 6.25 -11.44 -14.18
C GLU A 44 5.32 -10.70 -15.16
N ALA A 45 4.00 -10.90 -15.03
CA ALA A 45 3.02 -10.22 -15.88
C ALA A 45 3.07 -8.70 -15.72
N VAL A 46 3.19 -8.19 -14.48
CA VAL A 46 3.28 -6.73 -14.23
C VAL A 46 4.62 -6.17 -14.71
N VAL A 47 5.73 -6.87 -14.46
CA VAL A 47 7.05 -6.46 -14.96
C VAL A 47 7.05 -6.40 -16.49
N ALA A 48 6.47 -7.40 -17.16
CA ALA A 48 6.36 -7.41 -18.61
C ALA A 48 5.53 -6.23 -19.13
N SER A 49 4.39 -5.94 -18.49
CA SER A 49 3.52 -4.78 -18.82
C SER A 49 4.30 -3.47 -18.72
N ILE A 50 5.01 -3.24 -17.59
CA ILE A 50 5.80 -2.02 -17.38
C ILE A 50 6.91 -1.89 -18.42
N ARG A 51 7.65 -2.97 -18.70
CA ARG A 51 8.76 -2.96 -19.67
C ARG A 51 8.26 -2.74 -21.10
N GLN A 52 7.12 -3.32 -21.47
CA GLN A 52 6.47 -3.10 -22.76
C GLN A 52 6.05 -1.64 -22.96
N ALA A 53 5.65 -0.96 -21.89
CA ALA A 53 5.37 0.47 -21.89
C ALA A 53 6.63 1.38 -21.85
N GLY A 54 7.84 0.78 -21.86
CA GLY A 54 9.11 1.51 -21.83
C GLY A 54 9.60 1.88 -20.43
N GLY A 55 8.94 1.42 -19.38
CA GLY A 55 9.35 1.64 -17.99
C GLY A 55 10.43 0.69 -17.51
N ASN A 56 11.04 0.99 -16.35
CA ASN A 56 12.06 0.16 -15.71
C ASN A 56 11.44 -0.55 -14.49
N ALA A 57 11.40 -1.87 -14.52
CA ALA A 57 10.89 -2.68 -13.41
C ALA A 57 11.65 -4.01 -13.28
N GLU A 58 11.69 -4.53 -12.05
CA GLU A 58 12.16 -5.87 -11.71
C GLU A 58 11.20 -6.52 -10.73
N GLY A 59 11.06 -7.85 -10.84
CA GLY A 59 10.15 -8.63 -10.03
C GLY A 59 10.84 -9.31 -8.85
N PHE A 60 10.19 -9.29 -7.69
CA PHE A 60 10.68 -9.96 -6.48
C PHE A 60 9.54 -10.75 -5.85
N VAL A 61 9.72 -12.07 -5.77
CA VAL A 61 8.75 -12.96 -5.12
C VAL A 61 8.98 -12.90 -3.61
N CYS A 62 7.95 -12.51 -2.86
CA CYS A 62 8.03 -12.37 -1.41
C CYS A 62 6.66 -12.65 -0.76
N ASP A 63 6.64 -13.57 0.19
CA ASP A 63 5.51 -13.75 1.10
C ASP A 63 5.72 -12.87 2.34
N ILE A 64 4.83 -11.89 2.51
CA ILE A 64 4.84 -10.96 3.65
C ILE A 64 4.56 -11.65 5.00
N GLY A 65 4.07 -12.89 4.99
CA GLY A 65 3.94 -13.71 6.20
C GLY A 65 5.29 -14.19 6.76
N SER A 66 6.37 -14.05 6.00
CA SER A 66 7.73 -14.46 6.39
C SER A 66 8.67 -13.24 6.45
N LEU A 67 9.04 -12.82 7.64
CA LEU A 67 9.96 -11.69 7.82
C LEU A 67 11.34 -11.94 7.20
N ASP A 68 11.83 -13.19 7.20
CA ASP A 68 13.07 -13.57 6.52
C ASP A 68 12.98 -13.35 4.99
N GLN A 69 11.80 -13.58 4.39
CA GLN A 69 11.61 -13.27 2.97
C GLN A 69 11.56 -11.76 2.73
N VAL A 70 10.97 -11.00 3.65
CA VAL A 70 10.94 -9.54 3.59
C VAL A 70 12.37 -8.99 3.61
N GLU A 71 13.24 -9.47 4.51
CA GLU A 71 14.64 -9.05 4.60
C GLU A 71 15.40 -9.33 3.31
N ARG A 72 15.37 -10.57 2.83
CA ARG A 72 16.02 -10.95 1.57
C ARG A 72 15.46 -10.17 0.36
N CYS A 73 14.17 -9.87 0.36
CA CYS A 73 13.55 -9.07 -0.70
C CYS A 73 14.13 -7.66 -0.74
N VAL A 74 14.20 -6.97 0.40
CA VAL A 74 14.75 -5.60 0.45
C VAL A 74 16.23 -5.60 0.09
N GLU A 75 17.02 -6.55 0.60
CA GLU A 75 18.44 -6.71 0.22
C GLU A 75 18.59 -6.87 -1.30
N ALA A 76 17.77 -7.72 -1.92
CA ALA A 76 17.79 -7.93 -3.37
C ALA A 76 17.39 -6.66 -4.16
N VAL A 77 16.39 -5.91 -3.67
CA VAL A 77 15.98 -4.64 -4.29
C VAL A 77 17.11 -3.60 -4.20
N ILE A 78 17.72 -3.45 -3.02
CA ILE A 78 18.87 -2.54 -2.84
C ILE A 78 20.06 -2.96 -3.71
N GLY A 79 20.35 -4.24 -3.77
CA GLY A 79 21.42 -4.77 -4.64
C GLY A 79 21.17 -4.53 -6.13
N ARG A 80 19.90 -4.46 -6.56
CA ARG A 80 19.52 -4.28 -7.97
C ARG A 80 19.40 -2.81 -8.40
N PHE A 81 18.80 -1.98 -7.56
CA PHE A 81 18.45 -0.61 -7.91
C PHE A 81 19.17 0.45 -7.08
N GLY A 82 19.86 0.06 -6.03
CA GLY A 82 20.30 0.96 -4.97
C GLY A 82 19.18 1.22 -3.94
N GLU A 83 19.38 2.26 -3.15
CA GLU A 83 18.49 2.58 -2.03
C GLU A 83 17.08 2.97 -2.47
N VAL A 84 16.08 2.50 -1.73
CA VAL A 84 14.67 2.79 -1.97
C VAL A 84 14.32 4.24 -1.60
N ASN A 85 13.74 4.99 -2.54
CA ASN A 85 13.23 6.35 -2.31
C ASN A 85 11.77 6.36 -1.86
N VAL A 86 10.97 5.47 -2.46
CA VAL A 86 9.53 5.38 -2.23
C VAL A 86 9.16 3.96 -1.83
N LEU A 87 8.54 3.78 -0.68
CA LEU A 87 7.99 2.51 -0.22
C LEU A 87 6.47 2.57 -0.18
N VAL A 88 5.81 1.62 -0.86
CA VAL A 88 4.35 1.44 -0.78
C VAL A 88 4.04 0.10 -0.12
N ASN A 89 3.62 0.13 1.13
CA ASN A 89 3.14 -1.02 1.88
C ASN A 89 1.67 -1.29 1.54
N ASN A 90 1.44 -2.00 0.43
CA ASN A 90 0.10 -2.33 -0.04
C ASN A 90 -0.27 -3.81 0.19
N ALA A 91 0.69 -4.71 0.28
CA ALA A 91 0.43 -6.13 0.49
C ALA A 91 -0.38 -6.40 1.76
N HIS A 92 -1.41 -7.25 1.65
CA HIS A 92 -2.23 -7.69 2.77
C HIS A 92 -2.80 -9.07 2.48
N ASP A 93 -2.94 -9.91 3.51
CA ASP A 93 -3.65 -11.19 3.39
C ASP A 93 -5.15 -10.94 3.51
N THR A 94 -5.90 -11.36 2.50
CA THR A 94 -7.35 -11.20 2.46
C THR A 94 -8.12 -12.43 2.97
N ARG A 95 -7.43 -13.45 3.50
CA ARG A 95 -8.06 -14.59 4.17
C ARG A 95 -8.50 -14.17 5.56
N ASP A 96 -9.54 -14.79 6.07
CA ASP A 96 -9.99 -14.63 7.46
C ASP A 96 -10.22 -13.18 7.94
N ILE A 97 -10.60 -12.29 7.01
CA ILE A 97 -10.84 -10.87 7.31
C ILE A 97 -12.13 -10.62 8.11
N SER A 98 -13.04 -11.60 8.12
CA SER A 98 -14.41 -11.42 8.62
C SER A 98 -14.80 -12.49 9.64
N ALA A 99 -15.24 -12.05 10.82
CA ALA A 99 -15.84 -12.89 11.85
C ALA A 99 -16.67 -12.02 12.82
N ARG A 100 -17.65 -12.62 13.54
CA ARG A 100 -18.27 -11.95 14.68
C ARG A 100 -17.23 -11.78 15.79
N VAL A 101 -17.27 -10.66 16.50
CA VAL A 101 -16.27 -10.36 17.56
C VAL A 101 -16.17 -11.51 18.58
N VAL A 102 -17.28 -12.15 18.91
CA VAL A 102 -17.34 -13.28 19.87
C VAL A 102 -16.69 -14.57 19.33
N ASP A 103 -16.53 -14.69 18.01
CA ASP A 103 -16.03 -15.88 17.34
C ASP A 103 -14.60 -15.68 16.79
N VAL A 104 -14.02 -14.46 16.94
CA VAL A 104 -12.65 -14.16 16.45
C VAL A 104 -11.63 -15.00 17.21
N THR A 105 -10.80 -15.70 16.46
CA THR A 105 -9.71 -16.49 17.02
C THR A 105 -8.39 -15.72 17.05
N PRO A 106 -7.45 -16.05 17.95
CA PRO A 106 -6.09 -15.49 17.94
C PRO A 106 -5.38 -15.67 16.60
N ASP A 107 -5.58 -16.81 15.92
CA ASP A 107 -4.95 -17.10 14.63
C ASP A 107 -5.45 -16.17 13.51
N GLN A 108 -6.74 -15.84 13.52
CA GLN A 108 -7.27 -14.84 12.57
C GLN A 108 -6.65 -13.47 12.80
N VAL A 109 -6.49 -13.04 14.06
CA VAL A 109 -5.80 -11.80 14.40
C VAL A 109 -4.34 -11.85 13.95
N ALA A 110 -3.63 -12.93 14.25
CA ALA A 110 -2.23 -13.12 13.85
C ALA A 110 -2.06 -13.06 12.34
N THR A 111 -2.94 -13.73 11.57
CA THR A 111 -2.95 -13.70 10.10
C THR A 111 -3.09 -12.26 9.57
N GLN A 112 -4.01 -11.49 10.13
CA GLN A 112 -4.22 -10.10 9.68
C GLN A 112 -3.08 -9.17 10.12
N MET A 113 -2.52 -9.38 11.32
CA MET A 113 -1.39 -8.59 11.83
C MET A 113 -0.08 -8.86 11.09
N ALA A 114 0.08 -10.01 10.43
CA ALA A 114 1.28 -10.31 9.65
C ALA A 114 1.59 -9.23 8.60
N GLY A 115 0.57 -8.70 7.94
CA GLY A 115 0.73 -7.58 7.00
C GLY A 115 1.24 -6.29 7.65
N THR A 116 0.82 -6.02 8.90
CA THR A 116 1.30 -4.86 9.67
C THR A 116 2.76 -5.04 10.10
N LEU A 117 3.12 -6.23 10.55
CA LEU A 117 4.51 -6.56 10.92
C LEU A 117 5.45 -6.50 9.72
N ALA A 118 5.00 -7.00 8.56
CA ALA A 118 5.76 -6.87 7.31
C ALA A 118 5.95 -5.40 6.92
N ALA A 119 4.89 -4.57 6.99
CA ALA A 119 4.97 -3.15 6.70
C ALA A 119 6.01 -2.45 7.61
N LEU A 120 5.97 -2.72 8.92
CA LEU A 120 6.97 -2.23 9.86
C LEU A 120 8.38 -2.66 9.43
N ARG A 121 8.58 -3.94 9.06
CA ARG A 121 9.90 -4.45 8.69
C ARG A 121 10.41 -3.83 7.40
N PHE A 122 9.58 -3.70 6.35
CA PHE A 122 9.93 -2.97 5.13
C PHE A 122 10.35 -1.53 5.43
N MET A 123 9.60 -0.83 6.29
CA MET A 123 9.91 0.54 6.72
C MET A 123 11.29 0.62 7.40
N GLN A 124 11.57 -0.28 8.35
CA GLN A 124 12.85 -0.36 9.07
C GLN A 124 14.04 -0.61 8.15
N LEU A 125 13.86 -1.46 7.12
CA LEU A 125 14.93 -1.82 6.19
C LEU A 125 15.19 -0.74 5.13
N CYS A 126 14.17 0.03 4.73
CA CYS A 126 14.32 1.12 3.77
C CYS A 126 14.76 2.44 4.40
N GLN A 127 14.44 2.66 5.69
CA GLN A 127 14.68 3.92 6.41
C GLN A 127 16.15 4.36 6.41
N PRO A 128 17.16 3.49 6.63
CA PRO A 128 18.56 3.95 6.70
C PRO A 128 19.03 4.65 5.42
N GLY A 129 18.67 4.09 4.24
CA GLY A 129 19.01 4.71 2.95
C GLY A 129 18.27 6.02 2.72
N MET A 130 17.03 6.16 3.24
CA MET A 130 16.28 7.41 3.19
C MET A 130 16.93 8.49 4.08
N VAL A 131 17.38 8.13 5.29
CA VAL A 131 18.09 9.05 6.21
C VAL A 131 19.38 9.57 5.57
N VAL A 132 20.20 8.69 5.00
CA VAL A 132 21.45 9.09 4.35
C VAL A 132 21.23 10.12 3.23
N ARG A 133 20.08 10.01 2.51
CA ARG A 133 19.71 10.97 1.46
C ARG A 133 19.02 12.23 1.98
N GLY A 134 18.54 12.24 3.23
CA GLY A 134 17.67 13.30 3.75
C GLY A 134 16.31 13.37 3.04
N GLU A 135 15.86 12.26 2.43
CA GLU A 135 14.61 12.18 1.69
C GLU A 135 14.06 10.75 1.63
N GLY A 136 12.79 10.60 1.92
CA GLY A 136 12.05 9.35 1.77
C GLY A 136 10.54 9.56 1.71
N ARG A 137 9.85 8.66 1.02
CA ARG A 137 8.38 8.66 0.92
C ARG A 137 7.86 7.28 1.27
N ILE A 138 7.07 7.18 2.34
CA ILE A 138 6.45 5.93 2.77
C ILE A 138 4.94 6.08 2.73
N ILE A 139 4.29 5.17 2.01
CA ILE A 139 2.84 5.13 1.81
C ILE A 139 2.31 3.80 2.33
N ASN A 140 1.50 3.83 3.36
CA ASN A 140 0.88 2.66 3.96
C ASN A 140 -0.58 2.54 3.53
N MET A 141 -1.03 1.35 3.13
CA MET A 141 -2.45 1.14 2.78
C MET A 141 -3.25 0.78 4.02
N GLY A 142 -3.99 1.76 4.51
CA GLY A 142 -5.02 1.60 5.54
C GLY A 142 -6.33 1.05 4.99
N SER A 143 -7.45 1.33 5.67
CA SER A 143 -8.79 0.98 5.20
C SER A 143 -9.86 1.85 5.85
N ALA A 144 -10.84 2.30 5.07
CA ALA A 144 -12.04 2.94 5.59
C ALA A 144 -12.82 2.02 6.56
N ALA A 145 -12.75 0.69 6.36
CA ALA A 145 -13.40 -0.28 7.25
C ALA A 145 -12.78 -0.29 8.66
N GLY A 146 -11.47 -0.04 8.77
CA GLY A 146 -10.80 0.14 10.06
C GLY A 146 -11.28 1.40 10.77
N VAL A 147 -11.29 2.52 10.06
CA VAL A 147 -11.75 3.83 10.59
C VAL A 147 -13.20 3.78 11.07
N ALA A 148 -14.07 3.16 10.27
CA ALA A 148 -15.49 3.06 10.56
C ALA A 148 -15.84 2.00 11.63
N GLY A 149 -14.96 1.06 11.92
CA GLY A 149 -15.28 -0.09 12.77
C GLY A 149 -16.40 -0.94 12.18
N VAL A 150 -16.27 -1.31 10.89
CA VAL A 150 -17.31 -2.07 10.18
C VAL A 150 -17.56 -3.40 10.88
N ALA A 151 -18.83 -3.70 11.16
CA ALA A 151 -19.23 -4.95 11.80
C ALA A 151 -18.68 -6.16 11.04
N PHE A 152 -18.29 -7.19 11.76
CA PHE A 152 -17.70 -8.44 11.27
C PHE A 152 -16.28 -8.34 10.73
N TYR A 153 -15.65 -7.16 10.71
CA TYR A 153 -14.29 -6.96 10.18
C TYR A 153 -13.24 -6.73 11.27
N SER A 154 -13.50 -7.14 12.51
CA SER A 154 -12.63 -6.80 13.65
C SER A 154 -11.16 -7.24 13.48
N PRO A 155 -10.78 -8.45 13.01
CA PRO A 155 -9.37 -8.79 12.82
C PRO A 155 -8.68 -7.88 11.80
N TYR A 156 -9.35 -7.65 10.67
CA TYR A 156 -8.87 -6.76 9.61
C TYR A 156 -8.79 -5.30 10.07
N ALA A 157 -9.83 -4.80 10.75
CA ALA A 157 -9.88 -3.44 11.26
C ALA A 157 -8.75 -3.17 12.26
N MET A 158 -8.49 -4.11 13.18
CA MET A 158 -7.36 -4.03 14.12
C MET A 158 -6.02 -3.87 13.39
N ALA A 159 -5.76 -4.68 12.37
CA ALA A 159 -4.52 -4.61 11.59
C ALA A 159 -4.39 -3.27 10.83
N LYS A 160 -5.48 -2.80 10.21
CA LYS A 160 -5.46 -1.55 9.43
C LYS A 160 -5.36 -0.31 10.33
N GLU A 161 -5.93 -0.33 11.53
CA GLU A 161 -5.72 0.74 12.52
C GLU A 161 -4.30 0.70 13.12
N ALA A 162 -3.72 -0.49 13.32
CA ALA A 162 -2.32 -0.62 13.71
C ALA A 162 -1.36 0.00 12.68
N VAL A 163 -1.59 -0.20 11.38
CA VAL A 163 -0.83 0.45 10.29
C VAL A 163 -0.99 1.98 10.35
N ARG A 164 -2.19 2.50 10.62
CA ARG A 164 -2.41 3.95 10.76
C ARG A 164 -1.69 4.52 12.00
N ALA A 165 -1.69 3.79 13.11
CA ALA A 165 -0.93 4.18 14.30
C ALA A 165 0.58 4.20 14.00
N LEU A 166 1.12 3.15 13.38
CA LEU A 166 2.50 3.07 12.91
C LEU A 166 2.88 4.25 12.01
N THR A 167 2.02 4.61 11.07
CA THR A 167 2.18 5.76 10.17
C THR A 167 2.44 7.06 10.96
N ARG A 168 1.62 7.32 11.98
CA ARG A 168 1.75 8.54 12.81
C ARG A 168 3.01 8.54 13.66
N CYS A 169 3.39 7.40 14.22
CA CYS A 169 4.62 7.28 15.01
C CYS A 169 5.86 7.53 14.13
N ALA A 170 5.98 6.81 13.02
CA ALA A 170 7.10 6.93 12.10
C ALA A 170 7.21 8.34 11.49
N ALA A 171 6.08 8.98 11.16
CA ALA A 171 6.07 10.35 10.67
C ALA A 171 6.67 11.35 11.67
N ARG A 172 6.43 11.16 12.97
CA ARG A 172 6.99 12.00 14.04
C ARG A 172 8.46 11.71 14.29
N GLU A 173 8.86 10.45 14.23
CA GLU A 173 10.24 10.03 14.50
C GLU A 173 11.19 10.40 13.34
N TRP A 174 10.74 10.24 12.08
CA TRP A 174 11.59 10.36 10.89
C TRP A 174 11.40 11.65 10.09
N GLY A 175 10.48 12.51 10.52
CA GLY A 175 10.21 13.77 9.83
C GLY A 175 11.42 14.70 9.77
N ALA A 176 12.24 14.75 10.83
CA ALA A 176 13.47 15.55 10.85
C ALA A 176 14.53 15.05 9.87
N ASP A 177 14.45 13.78 9.45
CA ASP A 177 15.32 13.17 8.44
C ASP A 177 14.82 13.39 7.00
N GLY A 178 13.77 14.21 6.79
CA GLY A 178 13.18 14.48 5.48
C GLY A 178 12.28 13.35 4.95
N ILE A 179 11.88 12.41 5.82
CA ILE A 179 11.03 11.27 5.45
C ILE A 179 9.58 11.60 5.75
N THR A 180 8.70 11.49 4.75
CA THR A 180 7.25 11.57 4.96
C THR A 180 6.65 10.17 5.03
N VAL A 181 5.72 9.97 5.98
CA VAL A 181 4.99 8.71 6.14
C VAL A 181 3.51 9.01 6.19
N ASN A 182 2.74 8.52 5.21
CA ASN A 182 1.32 8.77 5.11
C ASN A 182 0.54 7.47 4.87
N ALA A 183 -0.75 7.48 5.17
CA ALA A 183 -1.65 6.37 4.88
C ALA A 183 -2.70 6.75 3.84
N ILE A 184 -3.07 5.80 2.97
CA ILE A 184 -4.23 5.88 2.09
C ILE A 184 -5.26 4.87 2.56
N CYS A 185 -6.51 5.29 2.75
CA CYS A 185 -7.66 4.42 3.01
C CYS A 185 -8.55 4.40 1.75
N PRO A 186 -8.34 3.44 0.83
CA PRO A 186 -9.07 3.39 -0.42
C PRO A 186 -10.43 2.73 -0.28
N MET A 187 -11.39 3.15 -1.11
CA MET A 187 -12.57 2.38 -1.45
C MET A 187 -12.59 2.14 -2.96
N ALA A 188 -11.95 1.07 -3.40
CA ALA A 188 -11.73 0.78 -4.80
C ALA A 188 -12.42 -0.51 -5.25
N LEU A 189 -12.88 -0.51 -6.49
CA LEU A 189 -13.42 -1.67 -7.17
C LEU A 189 -12.28 -2.62 -7.55
N THR A 190 -11.98 -3.55 -6.64
CA THR A 190 -11.01 -4.61 -6.88
C THR A 190 -11.70 -5.83 -7.49
N GLU A 191 -10.94 -6.73 -8.13
CA GLU A 191 -11.47 -7.97 -8.72
C GLU A 191 -12.36 -8.78 -7.75
N PRO A 192 -11.97 -9.01 -6.48
CA PRO A 192 -12.85 -9.69 -5.54
C PRO A 192 -14.15 -8.95 -5.24
N LEU A 193 -14.10 -7.61 -5.17
CA LEU A 193 -15.30 -6.80 -4.93
C LEU A 193 -16.21 -6.81 -6.18
N GLN A 194 -15.65 -6.71 -7.39
CA GLN A 194 -16.42 -6.83 -8.62
C GLN A 194 -17.12 -8.19 -8.69
N TYR A 195 -16.41 -9.28 -8.40
CA TYR A 195 -16.99 -10.61 -8.33
C TYR A 195 -18.16 -10.71 -7.34
N ALA A 196 -18.03 -10.08 -6.18
CA ALA A 196 -19.09 -10.06 -5.18
C ALA A 196 -20.31 -9.21 -5.62
N LEU A 197 -20.07 -8.08 -6.29
CA LEU A 197 -21.13 -7.22 -6.85
C LEU A 197 -21.92 -7.93 -7.95
N ASP A 198 -21.24 -8.59 -8.88
CA ASP A 198 -21.85 -9.33 -10.00
C ASP A 198 -22.79 -10.46 -9.52
N ARG A 199 -22.59 -10.91 -8.27
CA ARG A 199 -23.41 -11.94 -7.61
C ARG A 199 -24.41 -11.40 -6.58
N GLY A 200 -24.50 -10.08 -6.43
CA GLY A 200 -25.35 -9.46 -5.42
C GLY A 200 -24.90 -9.73 -3.97
N LEU A 201 -23.64 -10.13 -3.77
CA LEU A 201 -23.05 -10.41 -2.44
C LEU A 201 -22.43 -9.18 -1.79
N ALA A 202 -22.27 -8.09 -2.52
CA ALA A 202 -21.81 -6.80 -1.99
C ALA A 202 -22.87 -5.73 -2.19
N PRO A 203 -22.98 -4.77 -1.25
CA PRO A 203 -23.94 -3.66 -1.39
C PRO A 203 -23.52 -2.70 -2.50
N ALA A 204 -24.47 -1.93 -3.01
CA ALA A 204 -24.16 -0.79 -3.86
C ALA A 204 -23.27 0.24 -3.12
N PRO A 205 -22.44 1.02 -3.81
CA PRO A 205 -21.58 2.01 -3.17
C PRO A 205 -22.42 3.09 -2.47
N ARG A 206 -22.04 3.41 -1.23
CA ARG A 206 -22.66 4.48 -0.44
C ARG A 206 -21.82 5.75 -0.42
N ALA A 207 -20.81 5.84 -1.25
CA ALA A 207 -19.97 7.03 -1.39
C ALA A 207 -20.78 8.21 -1.96
N ALA A 208 -20.44 9.43 -1.58
CA ALA A 208 -21.09 10.64 -2.09
C ALA A 208 -20.96 10.78 -3.62
N LEU A 209 -19.85 10.26 -4.21
CA LEU A 209 -19.66 10.21 -5.66
C LEU A 209 -20.47 9.08 -6.35
N GLY A 210 -21.25 8.28 -5.63
CA GLY A 210 -22.17 7.28 -6.16
C GLY A 210 -21.54 6.06 -6.84
N ARG A 211 -20.20 5.89 -6.72
CA ARG A 211 -19.48 4.76 -7.31
C ARG A 211 -18.32 4.29 -6.44
N TYR A 212 -17.83 3.08 -6.70
CA TYR A 212 -16.51 2.66 -6.23
C TYR A 212 -15.41 3.34 -7.03
N GLY A 213 -14.27 3.60 -6.39
CA GLY A 213 -13.08 4.14 -7.05
C GLY A 213 -12.43 3.12 -7.99
N SER A 214 -11.87 3.60 -9.09
CA SER A 214 -10.97 2.84 -9.94
C SER A 214 -9.59 2.75 -9.28
N PRO A 215 -8.97 1.56 -9.13
CA PRO A 215 -7.59 1.46 -8.69
C PRO A 215 -6.64 2.34 -9.49
N LYS A 216 -6.82 2.39 -10.82
CA LYS A 216 -5.99 3.13 -11.77
C LYS A 216 -6.22 4.64 -11.69
N ASP A 217 -7.48 5.08 -11.77
CA ASP A 217 -7.81 6.48 -12.00
C ASP A 217 -8.07 7.27 -10.72
N ASP A 218 -8.44 6.58 -9.61
CA ASP A 218 -8.81 7.24 -8.36
C ASP A 218 -7.81 6.97 -7.21
N ILE A 219 -7.11 5.82 -7.21
CA ILE A 219 -6.22 5.44 -6.09
C ILE A 219 -4.75 5.63 -6.44
N ALA A 220 -4.29 5.12 -7.59
CA ALA A 220 -2.89 5.24 -7.99
C ALA A 220 -2.43 6.71 -8.11
N PRO A 221 -3.25 7.69 -8.60
CA PRO A 221 -2.87 9.09 -8.59
C PRO A 221 -2.67 9.69 -7.19
N VAL A 222 -3.40 9.23 -6.17
CA VAL A 222 -3.19 9.66 -4.78
C VAL A 222 -1.84 9.14 -4.27
N ALA A 223 -1.52 7.88 -4.57
CA ALA A 223 -0.21 7.33 -4.23
C ALA A 223 0.93 8.07 -4.95
N LEU A 224 0.76 8.42 -6.21
CA LEU A 224 1.73 9.22 -6.97
C LEU A 224 1.94 10.62 -6.38
N PHE A 225 0.87 11.30 -6.00
CA PHE A 225 0.96 12.57 -5.30
C PHE A 225 1.79 12.44 -4.01
N LEU A 226 1.52 11.42 -3.20
CA LEU A 226 2.25 11.19 -1.94
C LEU A 226 3.69 10.70 -2.15
N ALA A 227 4.02 10.11 -3.29
CA ALA A 227 5.36 9.68 -3.66
C ALA A 227 6.21 10.83 -4.23
N SER A 228 5.59 11.89 -4.72
CA SER A 228 6.24 13.03 -5.38
C SER A 228 6.57 14.17 -4.41
N ASP A 229 7.28 15.17 -4.91
CA ASP A 229 7.61 16.39 -4.17
C ASP A 229 6.40 17.31 -3.94
N ASP A 230 5.29 17.07 -4.64
CA ASP A 230 4.05 17.83 -4.45
C ASP A 230 3.49 17.69 -3.03
N SER A 231 3.82 16.58 -2.34
CA SER A 231 3.40 16.27 -0.97
C SER A 231 4.50 16.43 0.09
N ARG A 232 5.65 17.05 -0.24
CA ARG A 232 6.84 17.12 0.64
C ARG A 232 6.60 17.70 2.04
N PHE A 233 5.50 18.43 2.24
CA PHE A 233 5.11 19.00 3.54
C PHE A 233 3.92 18.30 4.19
N LEU A 234 3.58 17.09 3.72
CA LEU A 234 2.49 16.26 4.24
C LEU A 234 3.08 14.98 4.86
N THR A 235 2.91 14.83 6.19
CA THR A 235 3.34 13.61 6.89
C THR A 235 2.41 13.30 8.06
N GLY A 236 2.24 12.01 8.38
CA GLY A 236 1.39 11.52 9.47
C GLY A 236 -0.11 11.52 9.17
N HIS A 237 -0.52 11.83 7.94
CA HIS A 237 -1.92 11.93 7.54
C HIS A 237 -2.50 10.62 7.04
N THR A 238 -3.83 10.50 7.17
CA THR A 238 -4.63 9.47 6.51
C THR A 238 -5.46 10.13 5.42
N PHE A 239 -5.23 9.74 4.18
CA PHE A 239 -5.97 10.21 3.01
C PHE A 239 -7.10 9.23 2.69
N MET A 240 -8.34 9.69 2.87
CA MET A 240 -9.53 8.91 2.53
C MET A 240 -9.77 9.02 1.01
N ALA A 241 -9.39 7.99 0.26
CA ALA A 241 -9.64 7.88 -1.18
C ALA A 241 -10.87 7.00 -1.42
N ASP A 242 -12.04 7.46 -0.98
CA ASP A 242 -13.26 6.68 -0.80
C ASP A 242 -14.52 7.30 -1.44
N GLY A 243 -14.35 8.34 -2.24
CA GLY A 243 -15.45 9.02 -2.93
C GLY A 243 -16.43 9.71 -1.98
N GLY A 244 -15.98 10.05 -0.75
CA GLY A 244 -16.81 10.68 0.26
C GLY A 244 -17.72 9.68 0.99
N LEU A 245 -17.31 8.42 1.08
CA LEU A 245 -17.98 7.45 1.97
C LEU A 245 -17.82 7.88 3.42
N TRP A 246 -16.66 8.40 3.75
CA TRP A 246 -16.32 8.91 5.07
C TRP A 246 -15.93 10.38 4.99
N ILE A 247 -16.81 11.26 5.41
CA ILE A 247 -16.59 12.70 5.44
C ILE A 247 -16.22 13.11 6.86
N ASP A 248 -15.06 13.75 7.01
CA ASP A 248 -14.64 14.28 8.30
C ASP A 248 -15.57 15.40 8.75
N ALA A 249 -16.16 15.23 9.92
CA ALA A 249 -17.03 16.23 10.53
C ALA A 249 -16.26 17.32 11.30
N GLY A 250 -14.97 17.48 11.05
CA GLY A 250 -14.15 18.54 11.63
C GLY A 250 -13.75 18.29 13.09
N ARG A 251 -13.33 17.07 13.40
CA ARG A 251 -12.75 16.70 14.72
C ARG A 251 -11.23 16.66 14.67
#